data_25586c1dfcc5c95d9c8af2d881c24287
#
_entry.id   25586c1dfcc5c95d9c8af2d881c24287
#
_cell.length_a   1.000
_cell.length_b   1.000
_cell.length_c   1.000
_cell.angle_alpha   90.00
_cell.angle_beta   90.00
_cell.angle_gamma   90.00
#
_symmetry.space_group_name_H-M   'P 1'
#
loop_
_entity.id
_entity.type
_entity.pdbx_description
1 polymer ?
#
loop_
_entity_poly.entity_id
_entity_poly.type
_entity_poly.pdbx_seq_one_letter_code
_entity_poly.pdbx_strand_id
1 'polypeptide(L)'
;MESAPETCILCKTSERELLIEKDGWTVHRCPICGLGFLDPRPSESEIEGLYRSDYFSEQYDGGIDPDSPQYKKRLSGEQHRTKFIKSVKRSGHLLDIGCGYGYFLDASRREGYKVHGLDVSDWAAQYAIEKLGLSMTIGKIGDVHLPSQNFDIITMWHSLEHTPNPHMALQRAKIWLKKDGILVIDVPNYEGTDARRTWHEWDDWSLPYHYWHFTSKSLRQLLSHHGFTVIKHKDYHSNVVKEKLKRIPIISLFARLIAKLYSGTSVAVIAKLET
;
A
#
# COMPACT_ATOMS: atom_id res chain seq x y z
N MET A 1 17.06 -17.39 0.93
CA MET A 1 16.86 -16.40 -0.16
C MET A 1 16.42 -17.12 -1.44
N GLU A 2 15.51 -16.51 -2.18
CA GLU A 2 14.97 -17.03 -3.44
C GLU A 2 15.26 -16.05 -4.58
N SER A 3 15.36 -16.56 -5.81
CA SER A 3 15.45 -15.69 -6.98
C SER A 3 14.09 -15.09 -7.32
N ALA A 4 14.08 -13.84 -7.78
CA ALA A 4 12.89 -13.26 -8.37
C ALA A 4 12.49 -14.02 -9.66
N PRO A 5 11.27 -13.84 -10.19
CA PRO A 5 10.86 -14.40 -11.46
C PRO A 5 11.85 -14.07 -12.58
N GLU A 6 12.22 -15.07 -13.39
CA GLU A 6 13.18 -14.90 -14.50
C GLU A 6 12.71 -13.86 -15.52
N THR A 7 11.40 -13.73 -15.70
CA THR A 7 10.78 -12.77 -16.60
C THR A 7 9.92 -11.78 -15.84
N CYS A 8 9.83 -10.56 -16.36
CA CYS A 8 8.93 -9.54 -15.82
C CYS A 8 7.48 -10.06 -15.76
N ILE A 9 6.86 -9.97 -14.60
CA ILE A 9 5.49 -10.47 -14.39
C ILE A 9 4.45 -9.74 -15.26
N LEU A 10 4.75 -8.52 -15.74
CA LEU A 10 3.83 -7.72 -16.55
C LEU A 10 4.05 -7.89 -18.06
N CYS A 11 5.27 -7.76 -18.56
CA CYS A 11 5.53 -7.74 -20.02
C CYS A 11 6.35 -8.93 -20.52
N LYS A 12 6.64 -9.92 -19.66
CA LYS A 12 7.27 -11.19 -19.97
C LYS A 12 8.69 -11.10 -20.57
N THR A 13 9.31 -9.92 -20.60
CA THR A 13 10.73 -9.79 -20.98
C THR A 13 11.62 -10.36 -19.88
N SER A 14 12.73 -10.93 -20.27
CA SER A 14 13.83 -11.34 -19.36
C SER A 14 14.84 -10.21 -19.13
N GLU A 15 14.74 -9.11 -19.89
CA GLU A 15 15.61 -7.94 -19.70
C GLU A 15 15.35 -7.27 -18.36
N ARG A 16 16.44 -6.96 -17.67
CA ARG A 16 16.42 -6.28 -16.37
C ARG A 16 17.58 -5.29 -16.27
N GLU A 17 17.35 -4.17 -15.64
CA GLU A 17 18.34 -3.15 -15.36
C GLU A 17 18.49 -3.00 -13.85
N LEU A 18 19.70 -2.75 -13.39
CA LEU A 18 19.92 -2.38 -11.99
C LEU A 18 19.20 -1.06 -11.70
N LEU A 19 18.38 -1.05 -10.66
CA LEU A 19 17.70 0.14 -10.20
C LEU A 19 18.41 0.76 -8.99
N ILE A 20 18.70 -0.05 -7.97
CA ILE A 20 19.42 0.39 -6.78
C ILE A 20 20.06 -0.82 -6.05
N GLU A 21 21.21 -0.56 -5.40
CA GLU A 21 21.78 -1.42 -4.37
C GLU A 21 21.76 -0.65 -3.05
N LYS A 22 21.16 -1.26 -2.01
CA LYS A 22 21.03 -0.62 -0.70
C LYS A 22 20.96 -1.68 0.39
N ASP A 23 21.73 -1.49 1.46
CA ASP A 23 21.71 -2.34 2.67
C ASP A 23 21.94 -3.83 2.39
N GLY A 24 22.78 -4.13 1.37
CA GLY A 24 23.08 -5.50 0.93
C GLY A 24 22.02 -6.14 0.02
N TRP A 25 20.98 -5.40 -0.35
CA TRP A 25 19.91 -5.84 -1.24
C TRP A 25 19.99 -5.17 -2.60
N THR A 26 19.56 -5.88 -3.63
CA THR A 26 19.57 -5.37 -5.01
C THR A 26 18.14 -5.33 -5.57
N VAL A 27 17.76 -4.19 -6.10
CA VAL A 27 16.49 -4.03 -6.83
C VAL A 27 16.80 -3.84 -8.31
N HIS A 28 16.17 -4.65 -9.13
CA HIS A 28 16.18 -4.52 -10.58
C HIS A 28 14.88 -3.90 -11.07
N ARG A 29 14.86 -3.36 -12.28
CA ARG A 29 13.65 -2.92 -12.96
C ARG A 29 13.52 -3.53 -14.35
N CYS A 30 12.31 -3.70 -14.79
CA CYS A 30 11.99 -3.98 -16.18
C CYS A 30 12.14 -2.71 -17.02
N PRO A 31 12.97 -2.68 -18.09
CA PRO A 31 13.15 -1.49 -18.93
C PRO A 31 11.89 -1.10 -19.71
N ILE A 32 10.98 -2.05 -19.96
CA ILE A 32 9.75 -1.83 -20.75
C ILE A 32 8.64 -1.17 -19.92
N CYS A 33 8.30 -1.76 -18.77
CA CYS A 33 7.15 -1.28 -17.98
C CYS A 33 7.55 -0.50 -16.73
N GLY A 34 8.82 -0.51 -16.33
CA GLY A 34 9.29 0.17 -15.14
C GLY A 34 8.91 -0.52 -13.82
N LEU A 35 8.39 -1.76 -13.83
CA LEU A 35 8.20 -2.49 -12.58
C LEU A 35 9.55 -2.87 -11.99
N GLY A 36 9.80 -2.41 -10.76
CA GLY A 36 10.96 -2.81 -9.97
C GLY A 36 10.66 -4.07 -9.16
N PHE A 37 11.71 -4.85 -8.89
CA PHE A 37 11.61 -6.09 -8.12
C PHE A 37 12.91 -6.39 -7.39
N LEU A 38 12.77 -6.87 -6.15
CA LEU A 38 13.87 -7.30 -5.30
C LEU A 38 14.42 -8.65 -5.81
N ASP A 39 15.75 -8.75 -6.02
CA ASP A 39 16.43 -9.98 -6.48
C ASP A 39 17.90 -10.01 -6.02
N PRO A 40 18.35 -10.96 -5.18
CA PRO A 40 17.51 -12.00 -4.57
C PRO A 40 16.53 -11.43 -3.54
N ARG A 41 15.47 -12.17 -3.26
CA ARG A 41 14.48 -11.80 -2.24
C ARG A 41 14.48 -12.80 -1.09
N PRO A 42 14.07 -12.42 0.12
CA PRO A 42 13.91 -13.36 1.21
C PRO A 42 12.83 -14.40 0.85
N SER A 43 13.03 -15.63 1.33
CA SER A 43 11.99 -16.66 1.32
C SER A 43 10.82 -16.25 2.23
N GLU A 44 9.67 -16.91 2.05
CA GLU A 44 8.52 -16.64 2.92
C GLU A 44 8.84 -16.85 4.41
N SER A 45 9.62 -17.88 4.76
CA SER A 45 10.01 -18.16 6.14
C SER A 45 10.96 -17.09 6.72
N GLU A 46 11.86 -16.56 5.90
CA GLU A 46 12.74 -15.46 6.32
C GLU A 46 11.94 -14.17 6.56
N ILE A 47 11.00 -13.85 5.67
CA ILE A 47 10.13 -12.68 5.82
C ILE A 47 9.21 -12.79 7.06
N GLU A 48 8.64 -13.98 7.31
CA GLU A 48 7.84 -14.22 8.52
C GLU A 48 8.64 -13.98 9.80
N GLY A 49 9.92 -14.38 9.80
CA GLY A 49 10.84 -14.10 10.91
C GLY A 49 11.03 -12.60 11.14
N LEU A 50 11.23 -11.83 10.05
CA LEU A 50 11.39 -10.38 10.11
C LEU A 50 10.12 -9.66 10.59
N TYR A 51 8.93 -10.12 10.15
CA TYR A 51 7.66 -9.54 10.61
C TYR A 51 7.34 -9.84 12.08
N ARG A 52 7.86 -10.96 12.62
CA ARG A 52 7.59 -11.33 14.03
C ARG A 52 8.37 -10.50 15.04
N SER A 53 9.61 -10.12 14.74
CA SER A 53 10.51 -9.51 15.72
C SER A 53 10.59 -7.99 15.65
N ASP A 54 10.72 -7.43 14.48
CA ASP A 54 11.24 -6.06 14.34
C ASP A 54 10.28 -5.09 13.66
N TYR A 55 9.60 -5.53 12.59
CA TYR A 55 8.81 -4.64 11.73
C TYR A 55 7.70 -3.89 12.47
N PHE A 56 6.95 -4.59 13.33
CA PHE A 56 5.86 -3.97 14.07
C PHE A 56 6.32 -3.29 15.36
N SER A 57 7.40 -3.76 16.00
CA SER A 57 7.92 -3.14 17.23
C SER A 57 8.57 -1.78 16.95
N GLU A 58 9.30 -1.63 15.85
CA GLU A 58 9.96 -0.37 15.49
C GLU A 58 9.03 0.66 14.86
N GLN A 59 8.07 0.22 14.04
CA GLN A 59 7.19 1.15 13.34
C GLN A 59 5.91 1.52 14.10
N TYR A 60 5.43 0.71 15.04
CA TYR A 60 4.09 0.87 15.61
C TYR A 60 3.98 0.73 17.14
N ASP A 61 5.07 0.69 17.90
CA ASP A 61 5.09 0.68 19.39
C ASP A 61 4.00 -0.20 20.07
N GLY A 62 3.74 -1.39 19.51
CA GLY A 62 2.82 -2.36 20.14
C GLY A 62 1.34 -2.01 20.11
N GLY A 63 0.95 -1.05 19.28
CA GLY A 63 -0.41 -0.53 19.19
C GLY A 63 -0.66 0.65 20.14
N ILE A 64 -1.46 1.58 19.69
CA ILE A 64 -1.75 2.84 20.40
C ILE A 64 -3.01 2.65 21.24
N ASP A 65 -2.95 2.99 22.53
CA ASP A 65 -4.13 2.99 23.42
C ASP A 65 -5.28 3.81 22.80
N PRO A 66 -6.46 3.19 22.55
CA PRO A 66 -7.61 3.83 21.90
C PRO A 66 -8.14 5.08 22.60
N ASP A 67 -7.90 5.22 23.92
CA ASP A 67 -8.34 6.35 24.71
C ASP A 67 -7.33 7.51 24.70
N SER A 68 -6.13 7.28 24.15
CA SER A 68 -5.04 8.25 24.17
C SER A 68 -5.22 9.39 23.13
N PRO A 69 -4.61 10.56 23.38
CA PRO A 69 -4.51 11.62 22.38
C PRO A 69 -3.77 11.20 21.11
N GLN A 70 -2.79 10.30 21.23
CA GLN A 70 -2.03 9.74 20.12
C GLN A 70 -2.93 8.96 19.17
N TYR A 71 -3.87 8.17 19.70
CA TYR A 71 -4.85 7.46 18.90
C TYR A 71 -5.75 8.41 18.10
N LYS A 72 -6.26 9.46 18.73
CA LYS A 72 -7.06 10.50 18.06
C LYS A 72 -6.28 11.15 16.90
N LYS A 73 -5.00 11.43 17.11
CA LYS A 73 -4.10 11.96 16.10
C LYS A 73 -3.90 10.96 14.96
N ARG A 74 -3.71 9.67 15.28
CA ARG A 74 -3.58 8.58 14.30
C ARG A 74 -4.81 8.47 13.42
N LEU A 75 -6.01 8.41 14.01
CA LEU A 75 -7.28 8.39 13.27
C LEU A 75 -7.46 9.61 12.37
N SER A 76 -7.09 10.79 12.86
CA SER A 76 -7.11 12.01 12.04
C SER A 76 -6.20 11.88 10.81
N GLY A 77 -5.07 11.20 10.95
CA GLY A 77 -4.18 10.87 9.84
C GLY A 77 -4.84 10.02 8.76
N GLU A 78 -5.77 9.13 9.12
CA GLU A 78 -6.45 8.24 8.17
C GLU A 78 -7.58 8.93 7.37
N GLN A 79 -8.00 10.13 7.77
CA GLN A 79 -9.10 10.86 7.12
C GLN A 79 -8.87 11.12 5.62
N HIS A 80 -7.61 11.23 5.17
CA HIS A 80 -7.33 11.47 3.77
C HIS A 80 -7.63 10.25 2.90
N ARG A 81 -7.51 9.03 3.46
CA ARG A 81 -7.86 7.74 2.83
C ARG A 81 -9.38 7.58 2.75
N THR A 82 -10.08 7.80 3.87
CA THR A 82 -11.54 7.73 3.90
C THR A 82 -12.18 8.76 2.97
N LYS A 83 -11.69 10.01 2.93
CA LYS A 83 -12.15 11.04 1.98
C LYS A 83 -11.92 10.64 0.52
N PHE A 84 -10.82 9.98 0.22
CA PHE A 84 -10.53 9.51 -1.14
C PHE A 84 -11.55 8.47 -1.57
N ILE A 85 -11.85 7.48 -0.73
CA ILE A 85 -12.89 6.47 -0.99
C ILE A 85 -14.28 7.12 -1.12
N LYS A 86 -14.67 7.98 -0.17
CA LYS A 86 -15.98 8.65 -0.16
C LYS A 86 -16.26 9.47 -1.40
N SER A 87 -15.21 9.91 -2.09
CA SER A 87 -15.37 10.65 -3.36
C SER A 87 -15.94 9.81 -4.51
N VAL A 88 -15.97 8.47 -4.35
CA VAL A 88 -16.49 7.52 -5.35
C VAL A 88 -17.59 6.63 -4.74
N LYS A 89 -17.38 6.09 -3.55
CA LYS A 89 -18.34 5.21 -2.87
C LYS A 89 -18.48 5.63 -1.41
N ARG A 90 -19.68 6.07 -1.02
CA ARG A 90 -19.91 6.75 0.27
C ARG A 90 -20.24 5.81 1.42
N SER A 91 -20.61 4.57 1.14
CA SER A 91 -20.98 3.56 2.12
C SER A 91 -20.76 2.16 1.53
N GLY A 92 -20.87 1.12 2.35
CA GLY A 92 -20.80 -0.26 1.93
C GLY A 92 -19.96 -1.11 2.86
N HIS A 93 -19.75 -2.37 2.48
CA HIS A 93 -18.90 -3.32 3.17
C HIS A 93 -17.47 -3.20 2.63
N LEU A 94 -16.54 -2.81 3.47
CA LEU A 94 -15.14 -2.54 3.15
C LEU A 94 -14.25 -3.64 3.70
N LEU A 95 -13.42 -4.23 2.85
CA LEU A 95 -12.30 -5.10 3.22
C LEU A 95 -11.00 -4.32 3.07
N ASP A 96 -10.17 -4.31 4.12
CA ASP A 96 -8.79 -3.78 4.04
C ASP A 96 -7.81 -4.95 4.13
N ILE A 97 -6.98 -5.11 3.10
CA ILE A 97 -5.99 -6.18 2.97
C ILE A 97 -4.63 -5.64 3.37
N GLY A 98 -3.98 -6.29 4.35
CA GLY A 98 -2.79 -5.78 5.00
C GLY A 98 -3.10 -4.61 5.92
N CYS A 99 -4.15 -4.78 6.75
CA CYS A 99 -4.69 -3.68 7.56
C CYS A 99 -3.90 -3.39 8.85
N GLY A 100 -2.91 -4.23 9.20
CA GLY A 100 -2.12 -4.10 10.42
C GLY A 100 -3.00 -3.96 11.67
N TYR A 101 -2.72 -2.96 12.48
CA TYR A 101 -3.50 -2.65 13.70
C TYR A 101 -4.93 -2.16 13.47
N GLY A 102 -5.38 -2.00 12.23
CA GLY A 102 -6.75 -1.64 11.92
C GLY A 102 -7.12 -0.17 12.11
N TYR A 103 -6.17 0.74 12.22
CA TYR A 103 -6.46 2.18 12.42
C TYR A 103 -7.30 2.77 11.27
N PHE A 104 -6.99 2.40 10.04
CA PHE A 104 -7.79 2.82 8.87
C PHE A 104 -9.20 2.20 8.92
N LEU A 105 -9.32 0.94 9.34
CA LEU A 105 -10.63 0.29 9.51
C LEU A 105 -11.47 0.99 10.57
N ASP A 106 -10.90 1.33 11.74
CA ASP A 106 -11.64 2.05 12.77
C ASP A 106 -12.05 3.45 12.30
N ALA A 107 -11.17 4.16 11.61
CA ALA A 107 -11.52 5.44 10.99
C ALA A 107 -12.67 5.29 9.98
N SER A 108 -12.65 4.23 9.15
CA SER A 108 -13.68 3.95 8.17
C SER A 108 -15.00 3.54 8.80
N ARG A 109 -14.97 2.73 9.87
CA ARG A 109 -16.14 2.35 10.67
C ARG A 109 -16.84 3.58 11.27
N ARG A 110 -16.07 4.50 11.83
CA ARG A 110 -16.59 5.77 12.38
C ARG A 110 -17.23 6.66 11.31
N GLU A 111 -16.84 6.48 10.06
CA GLU A 111 -17.40 7.17 8.89
C GLU A 111 -18.60 6.41 8.27
N GLY A 112 -19.07 5.32 8.91
CA GLY A 112 -20.30 4.59 8.55
C GLY A 112 -20.10 3.39 7.61
N TYR A 113 -18.87 2.95 7.36
CA TYR A 113 -18.64 1.71 6.60
C TYR A 113 -18.79 0.48 7.52
N LYS A 114 -19.34 -0.62 6.98
CA LYS A 114 -19.15 -1.94 7.57
C LYS A 114 -17.75 -2.41 7.19
N VAL A 115 -16.92 -2.77 8.17
CA VAL A 115 -15.51 -3.03 7.92
C VAL A 115 -15.11 -4.46 8.27
N HIS A 116 -14.14 -4.98 7.52
CA HIS A 116 -13.47 -6.25 7.76
C HIS A 116 -11.98 -6.10 7.44
N GLY A 117 -11.10 -6.67 8.25
CA GLY A 117 -9.66 -6.66 8.03
C GLY A 117 -9.13 -8.03 7.64
N LEU A 118 -8.10 -8.04 6.80
CA LEU A 118 -7.27 -9.21 6.53
C LEU A 118 -5.81 -8.82 6.75
N ASP A 119 -5.13 -9.57 7.63
CA ASP A 119 -3.68 -9.38 7.87
C ASP A 119 -3.01 -10.72 8.17
N VAL A 120 -1.71 -10.82 7.88
CA VAL A 120 -0.89 -12.00 8.19
C VAL A 120 -0.39 -11.98 9.63
N SER A 121 -0.34 -10.82 10.26
CA SER A 121 0.17 -10.64 11.62
C SER A 121 -0.90 -10.96 12.66
N ASP A 122 -0.75 -12.09 13.34
CA ASP A 122 -1.62 -12.49 14.46
C ASP A 122 -1.68 -11.40 15.52
N TRP A 123 -0.56 -10.81 15.83
CA TRP A 123 -0.44 -9.83 16.90
C TRP A 123 -1.13 -8.50 16.56
N ALA A 124 -0.93 -7.98 15.37
CA ALA A 124 -1.61 -6.78 14.91
C ALA A 124 -3.13 -6.99 14.81
N ALA A 125 -3.55 -8.16 14.30
CA ALA A 125 -4.95 -8.52 14.22
C ALA A 125 -5.59 -8.72 15.60
N GLN A 126 -4.86 -9.29 16.57
CA GLN A 126 -5.35 -9.45 17.94
C GLN A 126 -5.59 -8.09 18.61
N TYR A 127 -4.68 -7.12 18.45
CA TYR A 127 -4.93 -5.76 18.88
C TYR A 127 -6.19 -5.18 18.25
N ALA A 128 -6.36 -5.33 16.93
CA ALA A 128 -7.55 -4.82 16.22
C ALA A 128 -8.86 -5.43 16.74
N ILE A 129 -8.85 -6.72 17.08
CA ILE A 129 -10.00 -7.43 17.67
C ILE A 129 -10.26 -6.96 19.10
N GLU A 130 -9.25 -7.05 19.97
CA GLU A 130 -9.41 -6.87 21.42
C GLU A 130 -9.55 -5.40 21.83
N LYS A 131 -8.78 -4.51 21.20
CA LYS A 131 -8.74 -3.09 21.55
C LYS A 131 -9.71 -2.24 20.73
N LEU A 132 -9.92 -2.60 19.47
CA LEU A 132 -10.78 -1.80 18.58
C LEU A 132 -12.13 -2.46 18.28
N GLY A 133 -12.33 -3.75 18.67
CA GLY A 133 -13.55 -4.48 18.39
C GLY A 133 -13.82 -4.64 16.88
N LEU A 134 -12.78 -4.82 16.08
CA LEU A 134 -12.88 -4.96 14.63
C LEU A 134 -13.06 -6.44 14.24
N SER A 135 -13.75 -6.67 13.13
CA SER A 135 -13.84 -7.99 12.49
C SER A 135 -12.61 -8.25 11.66
N MET A 136 -11.88 -9.35 11.94
CA MET A 136 -10.62 -9.67 11.31
C MET A 136 -10.61 -11.11 10.78
N THR A 137 -9.87 -11.33 9.70
CA THR A 137 -9.37 -12.63 9.25
C THR A 137 -7.86 -12.61 9.32
N ILE A 138 -7.26 -13.63 9.89
CA ILE A 138 -5.81 -13.76 10.02
C ILE A 138 -5.32 -14.78 8.99
N GLY A 139 -4.31 -14.43 8.21
CA GLY A 139 -3.69 -15.32 7.25
C GLY A 139 -3.23 -14.65 5.96
N LYS A 140 -2.53 -15.43 5.14
CA LYS A 140 -2.06 -14.98 3.82
C LYS A 140 -3.22 -14.85 2.85
N ILE A 141 -3.20 -13.84 2.00
CA ILE A 141 -4.25 -13.58 1.01
C ILE A 141 -4.50 -14.77 0.06
N GLY A 142 -3.50 -15.60 -0.17
CA GLY A 142 -3.60 -16.81 -1.00
C GLY A 142 -4.38 -17.94 -0.36
N ASP A 143 -4.33 -18.04 0.97
CA ASP A 143 -4.80 -19.19 1.74
C ASP A 143 -6.18 -18.98 2.35
N VAL A 144 -6.54 -17.72 2.60
CA VAL A 144 -7.83 -17.40 3.21
C VAL A 144 -8.99 -17.49 2.22
N HIS A 145 -10.14 -17.87 2.74
CA HIS A 145 -11.39 -17.98 1.97
C HIS A 145 -12.41 -17.00 2.52
N LEU A 146 -12.68 -15.93 1.77
CA LEU A 146 -13.74 -14.98 2.05
C LEU A 146 -14.89 -15.17 1.04
N PRO A 147 -16.13 -14.81 1.41
CA PRO A 147 -17.26 -14.93 0.50
C PRO A 147 -17.05 -14.13 -0.80
N SER A 148 -17.39 -14.75 -1.94
CA SER A 148 -17.33 -14.08 -3.24
C SER A 148 -18.36 -12.96 -3.32
N GLN A 149 -18.03 -11.89 -4.06
CA GLN A 149 -18.92 -10.74 -4.30
C GLN A 149 -19.56 -10.17 -3.01
N ASN A 150 -18.76 -10.10 -1.94
CA ASN A 150 -19.26 -9.67 -0.62
C ASN A 150 -18.92 -8.22 -0.29
N PHE A 151 -17.84 -7.70 -0.86
CA PHE A 151 -17.33 -6.38 -0.51
C PHE A 151 -17.65 -5.33 -1.57
N ASP A 152 -18.15 -4.19 -1.13
CA ASP A 152 -18.39 -3.01 -1.97
C ASP A 152 -17.09 -2.26 -2.26
N ILE A 153 -16.12 -2.38 -1.35
CA ILE A 153 -14.84 -1.71 -1.38
C ILE A 153 -13.78 -2.69 -0.92
N ILE A 154 -12.69 -2.82 -1.66
CA ILE A 154 -11.48 -3.49 -1.21
C ILE A 154 -10.34 -2.49 -1.24
N THR A 155 -9.54 -2.46 -0.18
CA THR A 155 -8.39 -1.55 -0.05
C THR A 155 -7.10 -2.30 0.20
N MET A 156 -6.00 -1.79 -0.34
CA MET A 156 -4.61 -2.20 -0.09
C MET A 156 -3.78 -0.93 0.07
N TRP A 157 -3.55 -0.52 1.32
CA TRP A 157 -2.77 0.67 1.65
C TRP A 157 -1.35 0.25 2.05
N HIS A 158 -0.37 0.45 1.18
CA HIS A 158 1.00 -0.02 1.40
C HIS A 158 1.03 -1.50 1.78
N SER A 159 0.44 -2.34 0.93
CA SER A 159 0.27 -3.78 1.17
C SER A 159 0.60 -4.62 -0.07
N LEU A 160 0.26 -4.15 -1.26
CA LEU A 160 0.47 -4.90 -2.50
C LEU A 160 1.96 -5.13 -2.80
N GLU A 161 2.82 -4.19 -2.49
CA GLU A 161 4.28 -4.26 -2.65
C GLU A 161 4.95 -5.32 -1.78
N HIS A 162 4.31 -5.69 -0.68
CA HIS A 162 4.77 -6.74 0.24
C HIS A 162 4.31 -8.14 -0.17
N THR A 163 3.40 -8.27 -1.13
CA THR A 163 2.90 -9.60 -1.52
C THR A 163 3.88 -10.30 -2.46
N PRO A 164 4.26 -11.56 -2.19
CA PRO A 164 5.15 -12.30 -3.10
C PRO A 164 4.56 -12.45 -4.50
N ASN A 165 3.24 -12.56 -4.62
CA ASN A 165 2.51 -12.70 -5.88
C ASN A 165 1.36 -11.69 -6.01
N PRO A 166 1.59 -10.51 -6.58
CA PRO A 166 0.56 -9.48 -6.73
C PRO A 166 -0.55 -9.86 -7.71
N HIS A 167 -0.29 -10.77 -8.66
CA HIS A 167 -1.34 -11.31 -9.53
C HIS A 167 -2.36 -12.11 -8.73
N MET A 168 -1.90 -12.98 -7.83
CA MET A 168 -2.79 -13.73 -6.94
C MET A 168 -3.61 -12.80 -6.04
N ALA A 169 -2.97 -11.77 -5.47
CA ALA A 169 -3.65 -10.80 -4.63
C ALA A 169 -4.81 -10.12 -5.38
N LEU A 170 -4.58 -9.69 -6.62
CA LEU A 170 -5.63 -9.07 -7.44
C LEU A 170 -6.71 -10.06 -7.88
N GLN A 171 -6.36 -11.32 -8.14
CA GLN A 171 -7.35 -12.38 -8.43
C GLN A 171 -8.28 -12.62 -7.23
N ARG A 172 -7.74 -12.69 -6.01
CA ARG A 172 -8.53 -12.81 -4.78
C ARG A 172 -9.42 -11.60 -4.57
N ALA A 173 -8.86 -10.39 -4.71
CA ALA A 173 -9.63 -9.15 -4.62
C ALA A 173 -10.79 -9.14 -5.63
N LYS A 174 -10.56 -9.57 -6.88
CA LYS A 174 -11.59 -9.68 -7.92
C LYS A 174 -12.72 -10.63 -7.55
N ILE A 175 -12.41 -11.78 -6.94
CA ILE A 175 -13.41 -12.78 -6.51
C ILE A 175 -14.28 -12.20 -5.39
N TRP A 176 -13.67 -11.49 -4.43
CA TRP A 176 -14.37 -10.99 -3.24
C TRP A 176 -15.12 -9.68 -3.49
N LEU A 177 -14.72 -8.91 -4.51
CA LEU A 177 -15.33 -7.64 -4.87
C LEU A 177 -16.67 -7.85 -5.58
N LYS A 178 -17.68 -7.07 -5.21
CA LYS A 178 -18.97 -7.01 -5.95
C LYS A 178 -18.75 -6.44 -7.36
N LYS A 179 -19.65 -6.73 -8.29
CA LYS A 179 -19.57 -6.26 -9.69
C LYS A 179 -19.48 -4.74 -9.82
N ASP A 180 -20.20 -4.01 -8.97
CA ASP A 180 -20.20 -2.54 -8.89
C ASP A 180 -19.22 -2.00 -7.84
N GLY A 181 -18.40 -2.87 -7.27
CA GLY A 181 -17.42 -2.55 -6.25
C GLY A 181 -16.23 -1.73 -6.76
N ILE A 182 -15.46 -1.18 -5.84
CA ILE A 182 -14.24 -0.47 -6.13
C ILE A 182 -13.04 -1.10 -5.44
N LEU A 183 -11.93 -1.18 -6.15
CA LEU A 183 -10.63 -1.55 -5.62
C LEU A 183 -9.80 -0.27 -5.43
N VAL A 184 -9.22 -0.11 -4.25
CA VAL A 184 -8.36 1.05 -3.92
C VAL A 184 -6.97 0.53 -3.57
N ILE A 185 -5.95 1.02 -4.24
CA ILE A 185 -4.56 0.63 -3.99
C ILE A 185 -3.72 1.88 -3.83
N ASP A 186 -2.88 1.90 -2.81
CA ASP A 186 -1.83 2.89 -2.57
C ASP A 186 -0.51 2.16 -2.42
N VAL A 187 0.47 2.51 -3.26
CA VAL A 187 1.81 1.92 -3.25
C VAL A 187 2.88 3.00 -3.35
N PRO A 188 4.08 2.78 -2.82
CA PRO A 188 5.21 3.64 -3.07
C PRO A 188 5.49 3.78 -4.57
N ASN A 189 5.84 4.99 -4.99
CA ASN A 189 6.18 5.32 -6.38
C ASN A 189 7.62 5.81 -6.46
N TYR A 190 8.55 4.94 -6.86
CA TYR A 190 9.97 5.28 -6.93
C TYR A 190 10.28 6.31 -8.04
N GLU A 191 9.35 6.60 -8.95
CA GLU A 191 9.45 7.71 -9.90
C GLU A 191 8.89 9.02 -9.35
N GLY A 192 8.35 9.03 -8.13
CA GLY A 192 7.89 10.24 -7.46
C GLY A 192 9.02 11.23 -7.21
N THR A 193 8.69 12.51 -7.06
CA THR A 193 9.67 13.57 -6.82
C THR A 193 10.46 13.33 -5.52
N ASP A 194 9.81 12.82 -4.48
CA ASP A 194 10.46 12.54 -3.21
C ASP A 194 11.51 11.43 -3.39
N ALA A 195 11.15 10.30 -3.99
CA ALA A 195 12.06 9.21 -4.30
C ALA A 195 13.25 9.67 -5.16
N ARG A 196 12.99 10.40 -6.26
CA ARG A 196 14.06 10.90 -7.14
C ARG A 196 15.01 11.89 -6.49
N ARG A 197 14.55 12.63 -5.48
CA ARG A 197 15.36 13.64 -4.78
C ARG A 197 16.18 13.09 -3.62
N THR A 198 15.70 12.04 -2.97
CA THR A 198 16.38 11.40 -1.85
C THR A 198 17.07 10.10 -2.23
N TRP A 199 16.65 9.47 -3.30
CA TRP A 199 17.13 8.24 -3.92
C TRP A 199 17.58 7.18 -2.88
N HIS A 200 18.90 7.10 -2.58
CA HIS A 200 19.40 6.12 -1.60
C HIS A 200 18.82 6.29 -0.19
N GLU A 201 18.44 7.52 0.17
CA GLU A 201 17.87 7.87 1.48
C GLU A 201 16.33 7.76 1.49
N TRP A 202 15.72 7.36 0.37
CA TRP A 202 14.27 7.22 0.32
C TRP A 202 13.80 6.05 1.19
N ASP A 203 13.00 6.33 2.21
CA ASP A 203 12.58 5.36 3.21
C ASP A 203 11.70 4.25 2.62
N ASP A 204 10.88 4.58 1.60
CA ASP A 204 9.96 3.61 1.00
C ASP A 204 10.64 2.60 0.06
N TRP A 205 11.99 2.57 -0.05
CA TRP A 205 12.65 1.37 -0.55
C TRP A 205 12.35 0.18 0.34
N SER A 206 12.33 0.37 1.67
CA SER A 206 11.88 -0.59 2.68
C SER A 206 12.38 -2.03 2.42
N LEU A 207 13.70 -2.17 2.18
CA LEU A 207 14.31 -3.46 1.89
C LEU A 207 14.60 -4.23 3.19
N PRO A 208 14.36 -5.54 3.22
CA PRO A 208 13.89 -6.40 2.12
C PRO A 208 12.37 -6.63 2.08
N TYR A 209 11.57 -5.81 2.77
CA TYR A 209 10.13 -6.02 2.93
C TYR A 209 9.32 -5.79 1.64
N HIS A 210 9.79 -4.87 0.77
CA HIS A 210 9.16 -4.60 -0.52
C HIS A 210 9.71 -5.54 -1.59
N TYR A 211 8.90 -6.51 -1.99
CA TYR A 211 9.21 -7.39 -3.13
C TYR A 211 9.12 -6.66 -4.47
N TRP A 212 8.20 -5.67 -4.54
CA TRP A 212 7.87 -4.94 -5.76
C TRP A 212 7.97 -3.45 -5.56
N HIS A 213 8.55 -2.77 -6.54
CA HIS A 213 8.67 -1.32 -6.57
C HIS A 213 7.90 -0.78 -7.76
N PHE A 214 6.81 -0.09 -7.48
CA PHE A 214 5.89 0.37 -8.51
C PHE A 214 6.23 1.74 -9.05
N THR A 215 5.80 1.97 -10.32
CA THR A 215 5.54 3.26 -10.90
C THR A 215 4.04 3.41 -11.13
N SER A 216 3.54 4.62 -11.37
CA SER A 216 2.14 4.80 -11.76
C SER A 216 1.79 4.01 -13.03
N LYS A 217 2.75 3.87 -13.96
CA LYS A 217 2.59 3.08 -15.20
C LYS A 217 2.47 1.59 -14.91
N SER A 218 3.40 1.02 -14.15
CA SER A 218 3.41 -0.43 -13.86
C SER A 218 2.22 -0.86 -13.01
N LEU A 219 1.78 -0.02 -12.05
CA LEU A 219 0.56 -0.29 -11.27
C LEU A 219 -0.68 -0.34 -12.18
N ARG A 220 -0.86 0.64 -13.06
CA ARG A 220 -2.00 0.65 -14.01
C ARG A 220 -1.97 -0.56 -14.94
N GLN A 221 -0.80 -0.95 -15.42
CA GLN A 221 -0.65 -2.13 -16.27
C GLN A 221 -1.02 -3.42 -15.53
N LEU A 222 -0.56 -3.58 -14.27
CA LEU A 222 -0.93 -4.71 -13.45
C LEU A 222 -2.45 -4.79 -13.24
N LEU A 223 -3.10 -3.67 -12.93
CA LEU A 223 -4.55 -3.59 -12.78
C LEU A 223 -5.30 -3.96 -14.05
N SER A 224 -4.87 -3.43 -15.19
CA SER A 224 -5.48 -3.74 -16.50
C SER A 224 -5.38 -5.23 -16.86
N HIS A 225 -4.27 -5.91 -16.53
CA HIS A 225 -4.14 -7.37 -16.73
C HIS A 225 -5.19 -8.18 -15.97
N HIS A 226 -5.78 -7.62 -14.91
CA HIS A 226 -6.85 -8.26 -14.13
C HIS A 226 -8.25 -7.74 -14.47
N GLY A 227 -8.38 -6.92 -15.52
CA GLY A 227 -9.65 -6.33 -15.95
C GLY A 227 -10.13 -5.22 -15.02
N PHE A 228 -9.20 -4.49 -14.39
CA PHE A 228 -9.51 -3.30 -13.61
C PHE A 228 -9.13 -2.04 -14.38
N THR A 229 -10.10 -1.14 -14.55
CA THR A 229 -9.87 0.20 -15.11
C THR A 229 -9.78 1.22 -14.00
N VAL A 230 -8.69 2.01 -14.01
CA VAL A 230 -8.48 3.10 -13.05
C VAL A 230 -9.41 4.25 -13.39
N ILE A 231 -10.34 4.57 -12.47
CA ILE A 231 -11.30 5.65 -12.61
C ILE A 231 -10.91 6.92 -11.86
N LYS A 232 -10.00 6.81 -10.92
CA LYS A 232 -9.47 7.95 -10.16
C LYS A 232 -8.06 7.65 -9.69
N HIS A 233 -7.20 8.66 -9.71
CA HIS A 233 -5.88 8.58 -9.09
C HIS A 233 -5.60 9.80 -8.23
N LYS A 234 -4.63 9.67 -7.34
CA LYS A 234 -4.16 10.72 -6.45
C LYS A 234 -2.67 10.54 -6.25
N ASP A 235 -1.90 11.52 -6.69
CA ASP A 235 -0.53 11.69 -6.25
C ASP A 235 -0.52 12.48 -4.94
N TYR A 236 0.26 12.02 -3.97
CA TYR A 236 0.48 12.80 -2.77
C TYR A 236 1.42 13.96 -3.10
N HIS A 237 1.32 15.05 -2.38
CA HIS A 237 2.23 16.18 -2.56
C HIS A 237 3.61 15.87 -2.01
N SER A 238 4.64 16.38 -2.66
CA SER A 238 6.03 16.19 -2.23
C SER A 238 6.28 16.81 -0.84
N ASN A 239 6.64 15.98 0.12
CA ASN A 239 7.06 16.43 1.44
C ASN A 239 8.48 17.05 1.37
N VAL A 240 9.37 16.51 0.58
CA VAL A 240 10.73 17.03 0.38
C VAL A 240 10.68 18.46 -0.16
N VAL A 241 9.84 18.71 -1.16
CA VAL A 241 9.66 20.07 -1.71
C VAL A 241 9.02 20.99 -0.67
N LYS A 242 7.97 20.52 0.02
CA LYS A 242 7.29 21.32 1.05
C LYS A 242 8.24 21.76 2.16
N GLU A 243 9.04 20.85 2.71
CA GLU A 243 9.96 21.17 3.80
C GLU A 243 11.10 22.09 3.35
N LYS A 244 11.61 21.95 2.11
CA LYS A 244 12.57 22.90 1.54
C LYS A 244 11.98 24.30 1.39
N LEU A 245 10.74 24.41 0.90
CA LEU A 245 10.08 25.71 0.70
C LEU A 245 9.72 26.40 2.02
N LYS A 246 9.42 25.67 3.09
CA LYS A 246 9.19 26.21 4.42
C LYS A 246 10.38 27.00 4.99
N ARG A 247 11.59 26.68 4.52
CA ARG A 247 12.83 27.37 4.95
C ARG A 247 13.03 28.74 4.29
N ILE A 248 12.21 29.09 3.30
CA ILE A 248 12.32 30.35 2.55
C ILE A 248 11.22 31.28 3.05
N PRO A 249 11.57 32.44 3.69
CA PRO A 249 10.61 33.44 4.10
C PRO A 249 9.68 33.83 2.94
N ILE A 250 8.42 34.17 3.21
CA ILE A 250 7.36 34.49 2.23
C ILE A 250 6.89 33.25 1.44
N ILE A 251 7.78 32.46 0.82
CA ILE A 251 7.41 31.25 0.08
C ILE A 251 6.84 30.17 1.02
N SER A 252 7.26 30.16 2.28
CA SER A 252 6.77 29.27 3.32
C SER A 252 5.24 29.28 3.45
N LEU A 253 4.60 30.41 3.24
CA LEU A 253 3.13 30.56 3.26
C LEU A 253 2.44 29.75 2.15
N PHE A 254 3.12 29.58 1.02
CA PHE A 254 2.63 28.86 -0.16
C PHE A 254 3.25 27.48 -0.33
N ALA A 255 4.14 27.06 0.57
CA ALA A 255 4.92 25.83 0.45
C ALA A 255 4.07 24.59 0.15
N ARG A 256 2.90 24.46 0.82
CA ARG A 256 1.99 23.33 0.59
C ARG A 256 1.30 23.39 -0.77
N LEU A 257 0.96 24.57 -1.26
CA LEU A 257 0.33 24.76 -2.57
C LEU A 257 1.31 24.42 -3.68
N ILE A 258 2.54 24.92 -3.59
CA ILE A 258 3.60 24.66 -4.55
C ILE A 258 3.98 23.16 -4.53
N ALA A 259 4.09 22.56 -3.34
CA ALA A 259 4.42 21.15 -3.22
C ALA A 259 3.40 20.20 -3.88
N LYS A 260 2.15 20.63 -4.06
CA LYS A 260 1.13 19.85 -4.79
C LYS A 260 1.41 19.72 -6.30
N LEU A 261 2.29 20.54 -6.85
CA LEU A 261 2.74 20.43 -8.25
C LEU A 261 3.79 19.33 -8.44
N TYR A 262 4.25 18.74 -7.35
CA TYR A 262 5.25 17.70 -7.34
C TYR A 262 4.69 16.44 -6.68
N SER A 263 4.85 15.28 -7.33
CA SER A 263 4.44 13.99 -6.78
C SER A 263 5.24 13.68 -5.51
N GLY A 264 4.56 13.13 -4.52
CA GLY A 264 5.17 12.70 -3.27
C GLY A 264 5.76 11.29 -3.37
N THR A 265 5.69 10.58 -2.27
CA THR A 265 6.32 9.28 -2.08
C THR A 265 5.47 8.12 -2.63
N SER A 266 4.14 8.28 -2.76
CA SER A 266 3.25 7.21 -3.20
C SER A 266 2.17 7.67 -4.19
N VAL A 267 1.52 6.71 -4.81
CA VAL A 267 0.40 6.89 -5.72
C VAL A 267 -0.78 6.03 -5.27
N ALA A 268 -1.94 6.67 -5.10
CA ALA A 268 -3.18 5.98 -4.82
C ALA A 268 -4.12 5.97 -6.04
N VAL A 269 -4.76 4.84 -6.28
CA VAL A 269 -5.73 4.69 -7.37
C VAL A 269 -7.04 4.09 -6.86
N ILE A 270 -8.14 4.46 -7.51
CA ILE A 270 -9.42 3.75 -7.41
C ILE A 270 -9.70 3.14 -8.77
N ALA A 271 -10.00 1.85 -8.79
CA ALA A 271 -10.28 1.09 -9.99
C ALA A 271 -11.61 0.34 -9.88
N LYS A 272 -12.22 0.05 -11.01
CA LYS A 272 -13.42 -0.80 -11.15
C LYS A 272 -13.16 -1.94 -12.10
N LEU A 273 -13.91 -3.03 -11.93
CA LEU A 273 -13.94 -4.10 -12.93
C LEU A 273 -14.52 -3.57 -14.24
N GLU A 274 -13.88 -3.93 -15.34
CA GLU A 274 -14.43 -3.74 -16.69
C GLU A 274 -15.71 -4.58 -16.80
N THR A 275 -16.80 -3.97 -17.23
CA THR A 275 -18.12 -4.61 -17.46
C THR A 275 -18.15 -5.33 -18.80
#